data_7ec55ba622d1b1c87055af86fd40ad2d
#
_entry.id   7ec55ba622d1b1c87055af86fd40ad2d
#
_cell.length_a   1.000
_cell.length_b   1.000
_cell.length_c   1.000
_cell.angle_alpha   90.00
_cell.angle_beta   90.00
_cell.angle_gamma   90.00
#
_symmetry.space_group_name_H-M   'P 1'
#
loop_
_entity.id
_entity.type
_entity.pdbx_description
1 polymer ?
#
loop_
_entity_poly.entity_id
_entity_poly.type
_entity_poly.pdbx_seq_one_letter_code
_entity_poly.pdbx_strand_id
1 'polypeptide(L)'
;MKNQKLAQALIAAAFALAAAPLAIAQTQGVSKTEIVIGTEQDLSGPIVAFSKQLKNGMEMRVEEINAAGGIHGRKLKLIIEDHGYDPKKAVLATQKLVQKDKIFAMVGLIGTPTAMAAMPILFAKNIPNLFPITAAREMYEPLHRLKYSVTATYYEQVRASVKHMVRLKGFKKVCTLYQDDDFGLEVMRGAEAGLKEINMALAEKTTYKRGATDFSSQVAKMKDTGCDLVVLGTIIRETIGTIGTARKLGWNVEFMGTSASYTDLIHKLGGPAMNGFYSTNTVNNPYMDDASKNVREWALKYKDKYKEDPAVFSVYGYQVIDLFIRIADKAGPNLTTDTFINAIEKFSMPRDMFGGDELSFSKTKHLGSNRARLSQIVNGKWTPVTDYITE
;
A
#
# COMPACT_ATOMS: atom_id res chain seq x y z
N MET A 1 22.35 -40.34 61.09
CA MET A 1 22.25 -40.87 59.71
C MET A 1 20.95 -40.56 58.98
N LYS A 2 19.76 -40.50 59.60
CA LYS A 2 18.49 -40.16 58.90
C LYS A 2 18.41 -38.68 58.47
N ASN A 3 18.91 -37.75 59.26
CA ASN A 3 18.83 -36.29 58.95
C ASN A 3 19.79 -35.83 57.86
N GLN A 4 20.90 -36.51 57.62
CA GLN A 4 21.81 -36.18 56.52
C GLN A 4 21.25 -36.58 55.14
N LYS A 5 20.50 -37.70 55.06
CA LYS A 5 19.87 -38.12 53.80
C LYS A 5 18.70 -37.22 53.41
N LEU A 6 17.99 -36.62 54.37
CA LEU A 6 16.92 -35.68 54.09
C LEU A 6 17.45 -34.32 53.57
N ALA A 7 18.56 -33.84 54.12
CA ALA A 7 19.23 -32.60 53.67
C ALA A 7 19.81 -32.77 52.24
N GLN A 8 20.37 -33.91 51.91
CA GLN A 8 20.90 -34.16 50.56
C GLN A 8 19.77 -34.34 49.52
N ALA A 9 18.61 -34.87 49.88
CA ALA A 9 17.45 -34.98 49.03
C ALA A 9 16.81 -33.60 48.73
N LEU A 10 16.80 -32.69 49.71
CA LEU A 10 16.29 -31.32 49.52
C LEU A 10 17.22 -30.45 48.67
N ILE A 11 18.52 -30.65 48.76
CA ILE A 11 19.51 -29.92 47.92
C ILE A 11 19.46 -30.43 46.46
N ALA A 12 19.29 -31.71 46.24
CA ALA A 12 19.11 -32.28 44.88
C ALA A 12 17.82 -31.84 44.22
N ALA A 13 16.71 -31.69 44.97
CA ALA A 13 15.44 -31.18 44.45
C ALA A 13 15.52 -29.67 44.10
N ALA A 14 16.26 -28.87 44.86
CA ALA A 14 16.47 -27.45 44.58
C ALA A 14 17.31 -27.20 43.32
N PHE A 15 18.27 -28.09 43.03
CA PHE A 15 19.07 -28.00 41.78
C PHE A 15 18.32 -28.49 40.55
N ALA A 16 17.36 -29.39 40.67
CA ALA A 16 16.53 -29.85 39.54
C ALA A 16 15.49 -28.82 39.09
N LEU A 17 15.05 -27.90 39.97
CA LEU A 17 14.15 -26.79 39.59
C LEU A 17 14.87 -25.61 38.90
N ALA A 18 16.18 -25.47 39.05
CA ALA A 18 16.95 -24.41 38.44
C ALA A 18 17.35 -24.65 36.98
N ALA A 19 17.14 -25.86 36.46
CA ALA A 19 17.51 -26.29 35.11
C ALA A 19 16.30 -26.44 34.16
N ALA A 20 15.12 -25.88 34.50
CA ALA A 20 14.06 -25.79 33.52
C ALA A 20 14.52 -24.78 32.44
N PRO A 21 14.72 -25.21 31.18
CA PRO A 21 15.02 -24.24 30.12
C PRO A 21 13.87 -23.24 30.10
N LEU A 22 14.21 -21.96 30.24
CA LEU A 22 13.29 -20.89 29.90
C LEU A 22 12.82 -21.16 28.47
N ALA A 23 11.67 -21.77 28.32
CA ALA A 23 11.03 -21.91 27.03
C ALA A 23 10.77 -20.48 26.55
N ILE A 24 11.69 -19.94 25.73
CA ILE A 24 11.46 -18.71 25.01
C ILE A 24 10.19 -18.97 24.20
N ALA A 25 9.09 -18.33 24.58
CA ALA A 25 7.83 -18.51 23.91
C ALA A 25 8.08 -18.22 22.41
N GLN A 26 7.90 -19.25 21.60
CA GLN A 26 8.17 -19.16 20.17
C GLN A 26 7.25 -18.10 19.57
N THR A 27 7.85 -17.08 18.95
CA THR A 27 7.09 -16.01 18.29
C THR A 27 6.24 -16.62 17.18
N GLN A 28 4.96 -16.29 17.15
CA GLN A 28 4.05 -16.77 16.10
C GLN A 28 4.64 -16.45 14.72
N GLY A 29 4.60 -17.41 13.81
CA GLY A 29 5.09 -17.26 12.42
C GLY A 29 6.61 -17.27 12.26
N VAL A 30 7.37 -17.50 13.34
CA VAL A 30 8.84 -17.59 13.29
C VAL A 30 9.29 -18.93 13.84
N SER A 31 10.02 -19.68 13.02
CA SER A 31 10.65 -20.95 13.40
C SER A 31 12.17 -20.89 13.20
N LYS A 32 12.85 -22.01 13.41
CA LYS A 32 14.29 -22.11 13.10
C LYS A 32 14.59 -22.03 11.60
N THR A 33 13.62 -22.40 10.75
CA THR A 33 13.81 -22.56 9.29
C THR A 33 12.96 -21.63 8.45
N GLU A 34 11.89 -21.04 9.02
CA GLU A 34 10.93 -20.22 8.28
C GLU A 34 10.47 -18.98 9.05
N ILE A 35 10.15 -17.93 8.29
CA ILE A 35 9.35 -16.77 8.71
C ILE A 35 8.10 -16.77 7.83
N VAL A 36 6.91 -16.83 8.43
CA VAL A 36 5.62 -16.89 7.73
C VAL A 36 4.97 -15.51 7.78
N ILE A 37 4.76 -14.89 6.63
CA ILE A 37 3.99 -13.65 6.48
C ILE A 37 2.72 -13.89 5.68
N GLY A 38 1.69 -13.09 5.95
CA GLY A 38 0.43 -13.12 5.20
C GLY A 38 0.21 -11.84 4.41
N THR A 39 -0.58 -11.96 3.36
CA THR A 39 -1.15 -10.85 2.64
C THR A 39 -2.58 -11.17 2.20
N GLU A 40 -3.40 -10.15 2.09
CA GLU A 40 -4.75 -10.28 1.53
C GLU A 40 -4.83 -9.46 0.25
N GLN A 41 -5.30 -10.10 -0.82
CA GLN A 41 -5.37 -9.55 -2.16
C GLN A 41 -6.79 -9.67 -2.72
N ASP A 42 -7.13 -8.86 -3.70
CA ASP A 42 -8.33 -9.06 -4.50
C ASP A 42 -8.00 -9.96 -5.70
N LEU A 43 -8.29 -11.24 -5.59
CA LEU A 43 -8.03 -12.21 -6.68
C LEU A 43 -9.29 -12.55 -7.49
N SER A 44 -10.46 -12.05 -7.07
CA SER A 44 -11.76 -12.37 -7.69
C SER A 44 -12.71 -11.18 -7.88
N GLY A 45 -12.32 -9.99 -7.45
CA GLY A 45 -13.16 -8.79 -7.43
C GLY A 45 -12.72 -7.68 -8.39
N PRO A 46 -13.14 -6.44 -8.12
CA PRO A 46 -13.00 -5.31 -9.07
C PRO A 46 -11.57 -4.81 -9.28
N ILE A 47 -10.64 -5.11 -8.37
CA ILE A 47 -9.23 -4.67 -8.47
C ILE A 47 -8.26 -5.83 -8.68
N VAL A 48 -8.75 -6.96 -9.19
CA VAL A 48 -7.94 -8.16 -9.48
C VAL A 48 -6.72 -7.84 -10.35
N ALA A 49 -6.83 -6.91 -11.28
CA ALA A 49 -5.72 -6.51 -12.14
C ALA A 49 -4.54 -5.89 -11.36
N PHE A 50 -4.80 -5.13 -10.29
CA PHE A 50 -3.77 -4.64 -9.38
C PHE A 50 -3.14 -5.77 -8.57
N SER A 51 -3.99 -6.59 -7.98
CA SER A 51 -3.55 -7.67 -7.10
C SER A 51 -2.73 -8.72 -7.79
N LYS A 52 -3.01 -9.01 -9.07
CA LYS A 52 -2.18 -9.90 -9.88
C LYS A 52 -0.74 -9.38 -10.00
N GLN A 53 -0.58 -8.11 -10.36
CA GLN A 53 0.72 -7.46 -10.47
C GLN A 53 1.44 -7.39 -9.12
N LEU A 54 0.71 -7.01 -8.07
CA LEU A 54 1.21 -6.91 -6.71
C LEU A 54 1.73 -8.28 -6.21
N LYS A 55 0.92 -9.32 -6.35
CA LYS A 55 1.28 -10.71 -6.03
C LYS A 55 2.56 -11.12 -6.75
N ASN A 56 2.64 -10.90 -8.06
CA ASN A 56 3.81 -11.26 -8.85
C ASN A 56 5.08 -10.54 -8.34
N GLY A 57 4.99 -9.25 -8.03
CA GLY A 57 6.11 -8.52 -7.44
C GLY A 57 6.55 -9.06 -6.08
N MET A 58 5.58 -9.38 -5.21
CA MET A 58 5.84 -9.99 -3.90
C MET A 58 6.53 -11.36 -4.04
N GLU A 59 5.98 -12.25 -4.85
CA GLU A 59 6.52 -13.59 -5.07
C GLU A 59 7.94 -13.53 -5.66
N MET A 60 8.19 -12.63 -6.62
CA MET A 60 9.52 -12.44 -7.20
C MET A 60 10.54 -12.09 -6.12
N ARG A 61 10.22 -11.16 -5.20
CA ARG A 61 11.17 -10.76 -4.16
C ARG A 61 11.35 -11.83 -3.08
N VAL A 62 10.28 -12.57 -2.74
CA VAL A 62 10.37 -13.75 -1.84
C VAL A 62 11.29 -14.83 -2.40
N GLU A 63 11.17 -15.12 -3.68
CA GLU A 63 12.04 -16.10 -4.32
C GLU A 63 13.50 -15.66 -4.34
N GLU A 64 13.76 -14.38 -4.62
CA GLU A 64 15.12 -13.82 -4.62
C GLU A 64 15.80 -13.96 -3.25
N ILE A 65 15.11 -13.56 -2.16
CA ILE A 65 15.69 -13.69 -0.83
C ILE A 65 15.88 -15.16 -0.44
N ASN A 66 14.95 -16.01 -0.83
CA ASN A 66 15.04 -17.45 -0.56
C ASN A 66 16.18 -18.13 -1.32
N ALA A 67 16.44 -17.72 -2.56
CA ALA A 67 17.58 -18.17 -3.34
C ALA A 67 18.91 -17.70 -2.74
N ALA A 68 18.94 -16.49 -2.13
CA ALA A 68 20.08 -15.93 -1.44
C ALA A 68 20.34 -16.51 -0.03
N GLY A 69 19.57 -17.52 0.41
CA GLY A 69 19.73 -18.16 1.72
C GLY A 69 18.73 -17.75 2.78
N GLY A 70 17.78 -16.86 2.46
CA GLY A 70 16.74 -16.39 3.38
C GLY A 70 17.20 -15.28 4.32
N ILE A 71 16.45 -15.04 5.38
CA ILE A 71 16.72 -14.03 6.40
C ILE A 71 17.34 -14.73 7.62
N HIS A 72 18.62 -14.50 7.89
CA HIS A 72 19.38 -15.23 8.90
C HIS A 72 19.20 -16.76 8.79
N GLY A 73 19.28 -17.30 7.56
CA GLY A 73 19.15 -18.74 7.28
C GLY A 73 17.71 -19.28 7.27
N ARG A 74 16.71 -18.43 7.47
CA ARG A 74 15.28 -18.80 7.45
C ARG A 74 14.63 -18.42 6.12
N LYS A 75 13.91 -19.35 5.52
CA LYS A 75 13.11 -19.05 4.31
C LYS A 75 11.94 -18.15 4.67
N LEU A 76 11.66 -17.19 3.79
CA LEU A 76 10.46 -16.36 3.86
C LEU A 76 9.32 -17.10 3.15
N LYS A 77 8.21 -17.33 3.86
CA LYS A 77 6.99 -17.96 3.33
C LYS A 77 5.89 -16.91 3.27
N LEU A 78 5.37 -16.65 2.08
CA LEU A 78 4.25 -15.75 1.84
C LEU A 78 2.97 -16.56 1.65
N ILE A 79 1.93 -16.26 2.45
CA ILE A 79 0.58 -16.83 2.29
C ILE A 79 -0.34 -15.72 1.78
N ILE A 80 -1.06 -16.02 0.71
CA ILE A 80 -1.94 -15.05 0.03
C ILE A 80 -3.38 -15.54 0.13
N GLU A 81 -4.27 -14.69 0.67
CA GLU A 81 -5.70 -14.93 0.74
C GLU A 81 -6.49 -13.96 -0.13
N ASP A 82 -7.62 -14.44 -0.66
CA ASP A 82 -8.52 -13.64 -1.49
C ASP A 82 -9.63 -13.01 -0.64
N HIS A 83 -9.76 -11.69 -0.69
CA HIS A 83 -10.87 -10.97 -0.06
C HIS A 83 -11.88 -10.39 -1.08
N GLY A 84 -11.62 -10.48 -2.40
CA GLY A 84 -12.52 -9.98 -3.44
C GLY A 84 -12.91 -8.50 -3.29
N TYR A 85 -12.06 -7.67 -2.65
CA TYR A 85 -12.31 -6.27 -2.27
C TYR A 85 -13.58 -6.09 -1.41
N ASP A 86 -13.91 -7.10 -0.60
CA ASP A 86 -15.06 -7.11 0.32
C ASP A 86 -14.58 -7.16 1.78
N PRO A 87 -14.95 -6.17 2.64
CA PRO A 87 -14.55 -6.13 4.03
C PRO A 87 -14.96 -7.36 4.86
N LYS A 88 -16.11 -7.99 4.54
CA LYS A 88 -16.57 -9.19 5.25
C LYS A 88 -15.70 -10.40 4.93
N LYS A 89 -15.32 -10.54 3.65
CA LYS A 89 -14.37 -11.59 3.24
C LYS A 89 -12.98 -11.34 3.82
N ALA A 90 -12.53 -10.07 3.90
CA ALA A 90 -11.26 -9.71 4.54
C ALA A 90 -11.22 -10.15 6.02
N VAL A 91 -12.30 -9.99 6.78
CA VAL A 91 -12.41 -10.49 8.15
C VAL A 91 -12.13 -12.00 8.20
N LEU A 92 -12.74 -12.79 7.30
CA LEU A 92 -12.56 -14.24 7.28
C LEU A 92 -11.15 -14.66 6.86
N ALA A 93 -10.59 -13.99 5.84
CA ALA A 93 -9.23 -14.21 5.38
C ALA A 93 -8.20 -13.88 6.48
N THR A 94 -8.36 -12.74 7.17
CA THR A 94 -7.51 -12.36 8.30
C THR A 94 -7.59 -13.39 9.43
N GLN A 95 -8.79 -13.84 9.79
CA GLN A 95 -8.95 -14.88 10.82
C GLN A 95 -8.20 -16.17 10.45
N LYS A 96 -8.28 -16.59 9.19
CA LYS A 96 -7.55 -17.76 8.69
C LYS A 96 -6.04 -17.56 8.79
N LEU A 97 -5.51 -16.45 8.27
CA LEU A 97 -4.08 -16.13 8.32
C LEU A 97 -3.54 -16.08 9.76
N VAL A 98 -4.31 -15.50 10.67
CA VAL A 98 -3.92 -15.34 12.09
C VAL A 98 -4.04 -16.63 12.88
N GLN A 99 -5.17 -17.36 12.73
CA GLN A 99 -5.49 -18.48 13.62
C GLN A 99 -5.01 -19.81 13.07
N LYS A 100 -5.09 -20.03 11.76
CA LYS A 100 -4.71 -21.29 11.11
C LYS A 100 -3.28 -21.24 10.61
N ASP A 101 -2.96 -20.23 9.80
CA ASP A 101 -1.67 -20.14 9.13
C ASP A 101 -0.58 -19.54 10.03
N LYS A 102 -0.98 -18.93 11.16
CA LYS A 102 -0.08 -18.42 12.21
C LYS A 102 0.96 -17.44 11.69
N ILE A 103 0.55 -16.46 10.88
CA ILE A 103 1.47 -15.46 10.31
C ILE A 103 2.15 -14.62 11.39
N PHE A 104 3.39 -14.20 11.12
CA PHE A 104 4.16 -13.25 11.93
C PHE A 104 3.66 -11.81 11.73
N ALA A 105 3.38 -11.44 10.49
CA ALA A 105 2.92 -10.11 10.11
C ALA A 105 1.99 -10.19 8.89
N MET A 106 1.05 -9.25 8.80
CA MET A 106 0.33 -8.91 7.56
C MET A 106 1.20 -7.92 6.79
N VAL A 107 1.52 -8.20 5.52
CA VAL A 107 2.39 -7.36 4.68
C VAL A 107 1.71 -7.05 3.36
N GLY A 108 1.55 -5.77 3.04
CA GLY A 108 1.05 -5.35 1.73
C GLY A 108 -0.40 -5.74 1.41
N LEU A 109 -1.26 -5.86 2.42
CA LEU A 109 -2.69 -6.02 2.23
C LEU A 109 -3.23 -4.87 1.37
N ILE A 110 -4.07 -5.17 0.35
CA ILE A 110 -4.60 -4.15 -0.56
C ILE A 110 -6.01 -3.69 -0.18
N GLY A 111 -6.23 -2.37 -0.29
CA GLY A 111 -7.54 -1.74 -0.16
C GLY A 111 -7.81 -1.12 1.21
N THR A 112 -8.42 0.07 1.21
CA THR A 112 -8.76 0.79 2.45
C THR A 112 -9.82 0.06 3.27
N PRO A 113 -11.02 -0.27 2.71
CA PRO A 113 -12.08 -0.88 3.50
C PRO A 113 -11.71 -2.29 4.01
N THR A 114 -10.88 -3.02 3.28
CA THR A 114 -10.41 -4.35 3.66
C THR A 114 -9.35 -4.27 4.76
N ALA A 115 -8.40 -3.34 4.66
CA ALA A 115 -7.41 -3.10 5.70
C ALA A 115 -8.04 -2.61 7.01
N MET A 116 -9.04 -1.73 6.94
CA MET A 116 -9.80 -1.29 8.11
C MET A 116 -10.50 -2.45 8.82
N ALA A 117 -11.05 -3.40 8.07
CA ALA A 117 -11.70 -4.59 8.64
C ALA A 117 -10.70 -5.60 9.25
N ALA A 118 -9.49 -5.71 8.68
CA ALA A 118 -8.43 -6.63 9.13
C ALA A 118 -7.73 -6.18 10.42
N MET A 119 -7.42 -4.87 10.54
CA MET A 119 -6.58 -4.33 11.62
C MET A 119 -7.02 -4.70 13.04
N PRO A 120 -8.31 -4.65 13.45
CA PRO A 120 -8.71 -5.03 14.81
C PRO A 120 -8.36 -6.48 15.15
N ILE A 121 -8.46 -7.40 14.18
CA ILE A 121 -8.17 -8.82 14.36
C ILE A 121 -6.66 -9.03 14.52
N LEU A 122 -5.87 -8.37 13.70
CA LEU A 122 -4.40 -8.43 13.75
C LEU A 122 -3.88 -7.89 15.10
N PHE A 123 -4.36 -6.72 15.51
CA PHE A 123 -3.89 -6.05 16.73
C PHE A 123 -4.27 -6.80 18.00
N ALA A 124 -5.46 -7.43 18.04
CA ALA A 124 -5.87 -8.28 19.15
C ALA A 124 -4.95 -9.51 19.36
N LYS A 125 -4.16 -9.86 18.35
CA LYS A 125 -3.18 -10.97 18.37
C LYS A 125 -1.73 -10.50 18.31
N ASN A 126 -1.48 -9.20 18.53
CA ASN A 126 -0.15 -8.59 18.48
C ASN A 126 0.59 -8.82 17.13
N ILE A 127 -0.17 -8.87 16.03
CA ILE A 127 0.37 -9.06 14.67
C ILE A 127 0.45 -7.71 13.98
N PRO A 128 1.62 -7.30 13.48
CA PRO A 128 1.78 -6.06 12.76
C PRO A 128 1.06 -6.04 11.40
N ASN A 129 0.44 -4.91 11.07
CA ASN A 129 -0.03 -4.55 9.73
C ASN A 129 1.01 -3.64 9.07
N LEU A 130 1.77 -4.19 8.14
CA LEU A 130 2.95 -3.57 7.56
C LEU A 130 2.71 -3.19 6.11
N PHE A 131 2.92 -1.92 5.81
CA PHE A 131 3.00 -1.41 4.44
C PHE A 131 1.78 -1.77 3.58
N PRO A 132 0.54 -1.58 4.08
CA PRO A 132 -0.65 -1.89 3.28
C PRO A 132 -0.66 -1.10 1.98
N ILE A 133 -1.19 -1.71 0.92
CA ILE A 133 -1.33 -1.08 -0.39
C ILE A 133 -2.65 -0.30 -0.41
N THR A 134 -2.65 0.72 0.39
CA THR A 134 -3.61 1.81 0.46
C THR A 134 -2.93 3.00 1.13
N ALA A 135 -3.23 4.19 0.65
CA ALA A 135 -2.68 5.42 1.18
C ALA A 135 -3.65 6.15 2.12
N ALA A 136 -4.49 5.40 2.84
CA ALA A 136 -5.39 5.98 3.84
C ALA A 136 -4.64 6.36 5.12
N ARG A 137 -5.03 7.48 5.76
CA ARG A 137 -4.40 7.93 7.02
C ARG A 137 -4.53 6.94 8.15
N GLU A 138 -5.61 6.19 8.18
CA GLU A 138 -5.88 5.15 9.17
C GLU A 138 -4.80 4.06 9.20
N MET A 139 -4.00 3.93 8.15
CA MET A 139 -2.89 2.98 8.09
C MET A 139 -1.71 3.35 9.01
N TYR A 140 -1.67 4.60 9.51
CA TYR A 140 -0.68 5.02 10.49
C TYR A 140 -1.26 5.90 11.61
N GLU A 141 -2.44 6.51 11.43
CA GLU A 141 -3.17 7.31 12.42
C GLU A 141 -4.45 6.60 12.91
N PRO A 142 -4.84 6.78 14.20
CA PRO A 142 -4.00 7.27 15.29
C PRO A 142 -2.76 6.39 15.49
N LEU A 143 -1.71 6.95 16.10
CA LEU A 143 -0.45 6.21 16.31
C LEU A 143 -0.71 4.89 17.04
N HIS A 144 -0.25 3.78 16.49
CA HIS A 144 -0.37 2.46 17.07
C HIS A 144 0.87 1.63 16.72
N ARG A 145 1.47 0.97 17.73
CA ARG A 145 2.77 0.28 17.59
C ARG A 145 2.82 -0.79 16.50
N LEU A 146 1.69 -1.33 16.06
CA LEU A 146 1.61 -2.44 15.11
C LEU A 146 1.24 -2.01 13.68
N LYS A 147 1.20 -0.73 13.36
CA LYS A 147 0.88 -0.28 12.00
C LYS A 147 1.87 0.73 11.46
N TYR A 148 2.34 0.47 10.24
CA TYR A 148 3.30 1.30 9.51
C TYR A 148 2.91 1.37 8.04
N SER A 149 2.91 2.58 7.49
CA SER A 149 2.64 2.87 6.09
C SER A 149 3.86 3.47 5.40
N VAL A 150 3.99 3.30 4.08
CA VAL A 150 5.19 3.69 3.35
C VAL A 150 5.08 5.10 2.77
N THR A 151 3.96 5.42 2.13
CA THR A 151 3.85 6.55 1.19
C THR A 151 2.84 7.58 1.65
N ALA A 152 2.97 8.80 1.10
CA ALA A 152 2.03 9.89 1.30
C ALA A 152 0.57 9.42 1.19
N THR A 153 -0.27 9.85 2.10
CA THR A 153 -1.68 9.45 2.14
C THR A 153 -2.48 10.10 1.00
N TYR A 154 -3.62 9.50 0.65
CA TYR A 154 -4.53 10.11 -0.33
C TYR A 154 -4.89 11.54 0.04
N TYR A 155 -5.10 11.79 1.33
CA TYR A 155 -5.36 13.13 1.84
C TYR A 155 -4.22 14.11 1.50
N GLU A 156 -2.97 13.77 1.83
CA GLU A 156 -1.82 14.64 1.56
C GLU A 156 -1.51 14.74 0.06
N GLN A 157 -1.61 13.63 -0.68
CA GLN A 157 -1.47 13.61 -2.13
C GLN A 157 -2.39 14.63 -2.79
N VAL A 158 -3.68 14.59 -2.45
CA VAL A 158 -4.69 15.46 -3.08
C VAL A 158 -4.60 16.88 -2.54
N ARG A 159 -4.39 17.05 -1.22
CA ARG A 159 -4.25 18.38 -0.60
C ARG A 159 -3.15 19.20 -1.27
N ALA A 160 -1.98 18.60 -1.48
CA ALA A 160 -0.87 19.26 -2.14
C ALA A 160 -1.12 19.47 -3.64
N SER A 161 -1.58 18.42 -4.34
CA SER A 161 -1.72 18.45 -5.80
C SER A 161 -2.86 19.34 -6.28
N VAL A 162 -3.98 19.42 -5.57
CA VAL A 162 -5.08 20.31 -5.98
C VAL A 162 -4.68 21.77 -5.89
N LYS A 163 -3.93 22.18 -4.85
CA LYS A 163 -3.36 23.53 -4.75
C LYS A 163 -2.40 23.80 -5.90
N HIS A 164 -1.51 22.87 -6.16
CA HIS A 164 -0.55 22.97 -7.26
C HIS A 164 -1.26 23.14 -8.60
N MET A 165 -2.25 22.32 -8.92
CA MET A 165 -3.01 22.37 -10.17
C MET A 165 -3.80 23.70 -10.31
N VAL A 166 -4.45 24.16 -9.23
CA VAL A 166 -5.15 25.44 -9.23
C VAL A 166 -4.19 26.60 -9.51
N ARG A 167 -3.02 26.63 -8.87
CA ARG A 167 -2.00 27.68 -9.09
C ARG A 167 -1.43 27.61 -10.50
N LEU A 168 -1.16 26.42 -11.01
CA LEU A 168 -0.54 26.21 -12.33
C LEU A 168 -1.48 26.58 -13.49
N LYS A 169 -2.75 26.19 -13.40
CA LYS A 169 -3.74 26.26 -14.48
C LYS A 169 -4.79 27.37 -14.28
N GLY A 170 -4.88 27.93 -13.09
CA GLY A 170 -5.85 28.98 -12.77
C GLY A 170 -7.30 28.51 -12.63
N PHE A 171 -7.53 27.23 -12.29
CA PHE A 171 -8.86 26.67 -12.10
C PHE A 171 -9.70 27.47 -11.09
N LYS A 172 -11.01 27.56 -11.34
CA LYS A 172 -11.97 28.34 -10.54
C LYS A 172 -13.06 27.48 -9.90
N LYS A 173 -13.41 26.35 -10.52
CA LYS A 173 -14.48 25.46 -10.05
C LYS A 173 -13.99 24.02 -10.00
N VAL A 174 -13.50 23.62 -8.83
CA VAL A 174 -13.03 22.28 -8.58
C VAL A 174 -14.16 21.40 -8.06
N CYS A 175 -14.34 20.24 -8.66
CA CYS A 175 -15.33 19.24 -8.26
C CYS A 175 -14.66 17.91 -7.90
N THR A 176 -15.42 17.01 -7.28
CA THR A 176 -14.92 15.66 -6.99
C THR A 176 -15.95 14.59 -7.28
N LEU A 177 -15.48 13.45 -7.80
CA LEU A 177 -16.18 12.18 -7.86
C LEU A 177 -15.40 11.15 -7.07
N TYR A 178 -16.02 10.53 -6.06
CA TYR A 178 -15.31 9.61 -5.18
C TYR A 178 -16.15 8.39 -4.78
N GLN A 179 -15.46 7.28 -4.47
CA GLN A 179 -16.10 6.07 -3.96
C GLN A 179 -16.73 6.35 -2.61
N ASP A 180 -17.98 5.91 -2.42
CA ASP A 180 -18.73 6.13 -1.18
C ASP A 180 -18.30 5.14 -0.09
N ASP A 181 -17.07 5.30 0.38
CA ASP A 181 -16.46 4.59 1.49
C ASP A 181 -15.19 5.31 2.00
N ASP A 182 -14.47 4.69 2.95
CA ASP A 182 -13.28 5.28 3.59
C ASP A 182 -12.20 5.71 2.60
N PHE A 183 -12.01 4.99 1.48
CA PHE A 183 -11.06 5.37 0.44
C PHE A 183 -11.44 6.71 -0.22
N GLY A 184 -12.67 6.80 -0.71
CA GLY A 184 -13.10 8.01 -1.42
C GLY A 184 -13.24 9.22 -0.49
N LEU A 185 -13.63 9.01 0.76
CA LEU A 185 -13.70 10.07 1.78
C LEU A 185 -12.32 10.69 2.06
N GLU A 186 -11.25 9.92 2.08
CA GLU A 186 -9.87 10.45 2.23
C GLU A 186 -9.50 11.37 1.06
N VAL A 187 -9.85 11.00 -0.15
CA VAL A 187 -9.60 11.81 -1.36
C VAL A 187 -10.40 13.12 -1.31
N MET A 188 -11.68 13.04 -1.02
CA MET A 188 -12.57 14.19 -0.93
C MET A 188 -12.11 15.18 0.15
N ARG A 189 -11.78 14.67 1.35
CA ARG A 189 -11.27 15.50 2.45
C ARG A 189 -9.93 16.17 2.11
N GLY A 190 -9.05 15.47 1.38
CA GLY A 190 -7.80 16.06 0.87
C GLY A 190 -8.07 17.22 -0.09
N ALA A 191 -9.03 17.08 -1.00
CA ALA A 191 -9.44 18.14 -1.92
C ALA A 191 -10.01 19.35 -1.17
N GLU A 192 -10.92 19.11 -0.21
CA GLU A 192 -11.50 20.18 0.61
C GLU A 192 -10.41 20.95 1.40
N ALA A 193 -9.49 20.22 2.03
CA ALA A 193 -8.43 20.84 2.82
C ALA A 193 -7.49 21.68 1.95
N GLY A 194 -7.04 21.14 0.80
CA GLY A 194 -6.15 21.87 -0.10
C GLY A 194 -6.81 23.11 -0.69
N LEU A 195 -8.08 23.03 -1.08
CA LEU A 195 -8.81 24.19 -1.59
C LEU A 195 -9.04 25.25 -0.51
N LYS A 196 -9.36 24.84 0.71
CA LYS A 196 -9.54 25.76 1.85
C LYS A 196 -8.27 26.57 2.15
N GLU A 197 -7.08 25.98 2.02
CA GLU A 197 -5.79 26.67 2.22
C GLU A 197 -5.53 27.78 1.19
N ILE A 198 -6.21 27.75 0.06
CA ILE A 198 -6.14 28.80 -0.98
C ILE A 198 -7.46 29.58 -1.11
N ASN A 199 -8.28 29.59 -0.05
CA ASN A 199 -9.56 30.30 0.02
C ASN A 199 -10.57 29.86 -1.06
N MET A 200 -10.58 28.58 -1.43
CA MET A 200 -11.54 27.97 -2.35
C MET A 200 -12.31 26.85 -1.65
N ALA A 201 -13.38 26.39 -2.28
CA ALA A 201 -14.16 25.23 -1.85
C ALA A 201 -14.49 24.35 -3.05
N LEU A 202 -14.86 23.08 -2.80
CA LEU A 202 -15.43 22.21 -3.82
C LEU A 202 -16.75 22.79 -4.34
N ALA A 203 -16.87 22.98 -5.65
CA ALA A 203 -18.07 23.46 -6.29
C ALA A 203 -19.16 22.36 -6.35
N GLU A 204 -18.76 21.10 -6.48
CA GLU A 204 -19.66 19.95 -6.45
C GLU A 204 -18.96 18.70 -5.90
N LYS A 205 -19.72 17.88 -5.18
CA LYS A 205 -19.31 16.58 -4.65
C LYS A 205 -20.27 15.50 -5.12
N THR A 206 -19.77 14.52 -5.85
CA THR A 206 -20.54 13.37 -6.33
C THR A 206 -19.91 12.06 -5.88
N THR A 207 -20.73 11.05 -5.66
CA THR A 207 -20.29 9.74 -5.19
C THR A 207 -20.73 8.61 -6.12
N TYR A 208 -20.06 7.47 -5.98
CA TYR A 208 -20.47 6.21 -6.58
C TYR A 208 -20.29 5.04 -5.61
N LYS A 209 -21.09 4.00 -5.75
CA LYS A 209 -20.94 2.75 -4.99
C LYS A 209 -19.90 1.86 -5.62
N ARG A 210 -19.13 1.10 -4.80
CA ARG A 210 -18.21 0.07 -5.32
C ARG A 210 -18.94 -0.83 -6.32
N GLY A 211 -18.29 -1.10 -7.46
CA GLY A 211 -18.86 -1.91 -8.51
C GLY A 211 -19.74 -1.16 -9.51
N ALA A 212 -19.97 0.14 -9.33
CA ALA A 212 -20.68 0.95 -10.32
C ALA A 212 -20.00 0.91 -11.70
N THR A 213 -20.81 0.97 -12.75
CA THR A 213 -20.35 0.92 -14.15
C THR A 213 -20.84 2.09 -14.99
N ASP A 214 -21.80 2.87 -14.48
CA ASP A 214 -22.36 4.08 -15.12
C ASP A 214 -22.10 5.30 -14.23
N PHE A 215 -21.56 6.34 -14.83
CA PHE A 215 -21.16 7.61 -14.18
C PHE A 215 -21.82 8.81 -14.84
N SER A 216 -22.81 8.58 -15.72
CA SER A 216 -23.42 9.61 -16.57
C SER A 216 -24.08 10.71 -15.74
N SER A 217 -24.78 10.36 -14.66
CA SER A 217 -25.46 11.34 -13.80
C SER A 217 -24.48 12.22 -13.05
N GLN A 218 -23.39 11.65 -12.53
CA GLN A 218 -22.35 12.39 -11.82
C GLN A 218 -21.61 13.33 -12.78
N VAL A 219 -21.24 12.83 -13.97
CA VAL A 219 -20.57 13.63 -15.00
C VAL A 219 -21.45 14.78 -15.47
N ALA A 220 -22.74 14.54 -15.74
CA ALA A 220 -23.69 15.58 -16.12
C ALA A 220 -23.79 16.66 -15.04
N LYS A 221 -23.96 16.27 -13.78
CA LYS A 221 -24.04 17.22 -12.65
C LYS A 221 -22.80 18.10 -12.52
N MET A 222 -21.59 17.53 -12.64
CA MET A 222 -20.36 18.30 -12.58
C MET A 222 -20.19 19.22 -13.80
N LYS A 223 -20.61 18.77 -14.99
CA LYS A 223 -20.61 19.59 -16.21
C LYS A 223 -21.56 20.79 -16.08
N ASP A 224 -22.80 20.57 -15.60
CA ASP A 224 -23.79 21.62 -15.39
C ASP A 224 -23.35 22.63 -14.32
N THR A 225 -22.61 22.19 -13.31
CA THR A 225 -21.96 23.07 -12.32
C THR A 225 -20.87 23.94 -12.96
N GLY A 226 -20.35 23.54 -14.13
CA GLY A 226 -19.28 24.23 -14.83
C GLY A 226 -17.89 23.98 -14.21
N CYS A 227 -17.64 22.75 -13.72
CA CYS A 227 -16.34 22.38 -13.17
C CYS A 227 -15.26 22.46 -14.25
N ASP A 228 -14.10 22.99 -13.90
CA ASP A 228 -12.91 23.11 -14.77
C ASP A 228 -11.77 22.15 -14.35
N LEU A 229 -11.84 21.63 -13.11
CA LEU A 229 -11.02 20.51 -12.62
C LEU A 229 -11.90 19.52 -11.87
N VAL A 230 -11.76 18.22 -12.14
CA VAL A 230 -12.41 17.15 -11.39
C VAL A 230 -11.36 16.30 -10.68
N VAL A 231 -11.43 16.25 -9.36
CA VAL A 231 -10.61 15.37 -8.52
C VAL A 231 -11.31 14.00 -8.40
N LEU A 232 -10.61 12.93 -8.78
CA LEU A 232 -11.13 11.58 -8.83
C LEU A 232 -10.62 10.72 -7.66
N GLY A 233 -11.54 10.34 -6.76
CA GLY A 233 -11.35 9.27 -5.78
C GLY A 233 -11.83 7.94 -6.36
N THR A 234 -11.19 7.51 -7.46
CA THR A 234 -11.59 6.37 -8.29
C THR A 234 -10.43 5.40 -8.53
N ILE A 235 -10.75 4.20 -8.99
CA ILE A 235 -9.80 3.16 -9.34
C ILE A 235 -9.69 3.06 -10.88
N ILE A 236 -9.55 1.88 -11.47
CA ILE A 236 -9.32 1.74 -12.93
C ILE A 236 -10.59 2.03 -13.72
N ARG A 237 -11.63 1.20 -13.53
CA ARG A 237 -12.86 1.22 -14.32
C ARG A 237 -13.61 2.54 -14.18
N GLU A 238 -13.70 3.01 -12.96
CA GLU A 238 -14.40 4.24 -12.61
C GLU A 238 -13.70 5.47 -13.22
N THR A 239 -12.36 5.50 -13.18
CA THR A 239 -11.55 6.55 -13.83
C THR A 239 -11.81 6.57 -15.35
N ILE A 240 -11.66 5.42 -16.00
CA ILE A 240 -11.87 5.28 -17.45
C ILE A 240 -13.31 5.62 -17.82
N GLY A 241 -14.30 5.11 -17.07
CA GLY A 241 -15.72 5.35 -17.31
C GLY A 241 -16.10 6.82 -17.18
N THR A 242 -15.62 7.49 -16.14
CA THR A 242 -15.87 8.92 -15.89
C THR A 242 -15.27 9.79 -16.97
N ILE A 243 -13.98 9.62 -17.27
CA ILE A 243 -13.29 10.40 -18.32
C ILE A 243 -13.90 10.11 -19.68
N GLY A 244 -14.14 8.83 -20.01
CA GLY A 244 -14.76 8.42 -21.27
C GLY A 244 -16.15 9.04 -21.46
N THR A 245 -16.99 9.07 -20.41
CA THR A 245 -18.31 9.70 -20.44
C THR A 245 -18.20 11.21 -20.67
N ALA A 246 -17.27 11.89 -19.98
CA ALA A 246 -17.04 13.33 -20.18
C ALA A 246 -16.65 13.63 -21.64
N ARG A 247 -15.70 12.87 -22.20
CA ARG A 247 -15.26 13.05 -23.59
C ARG A 247 -16.38 12.79 -24.61
N LYS A 248 -17.21 11.77 -24.40
CA LYS A 248 -18.41 11.49 -25.23
C LYS A 248 -19.41 12.65 -25.21
N LEU A 249 -19.54 13.33 -24.07
CA LEU A 249 -20.39 14.52 -23.93
C LEU A 249 -19.74 15.81 -24.47
N GLY A 250 -18.57 15.74 -25.10
CA GLY A 250 -17.82 16.89 -25.57
C GLY A 250 -17.27 17.77 -24.45
N TRP A 251 -17.19 17.25 -23.22
CA TRP A 251 -16.73 18.01 -22.07
C TRP A 251 -15.22 17.78 -21.83
N ASN A 252 -14.42 18.76 -22.23
CA ASN A 252 -12.94 18.74 -22.15
C ASN A 252 -12.43 19.31 -20.82
N VAL A 253 -12.98 18.83 -19.71
CA VAL A 253 -12.52 19.18 -18.37
C VAL A 253 -11.18 18.48 -18.03
N GLU A 254 -10.39 19.11 -17.17
CA GLU A 254 -9.19 18.47 -16.61
C GLU A 254 -9.57 17.50 -15.49
N PHE A 255 -8.87 16.39 -15.44
CA PHE A 255 -9.03 15.35 -14.40
C PHE A 255 -7.74 15.09 -13.67
N MET A 256 -7.83 14.94 -12.36
CA MET A 256 -6.71 14.56 -11.49
C MET A 256 -7.14 13.44 -10.54
N GLY A 257 -6.37 12.36 -10.50
CA GLY A 257 -6.55 11.25 -9.58
C GLY A 257 -5.44 11.13 -8.55
N THR A 258 -5.50 10.04 -7.79
CA THR A 258 -4.52 9.69 -6.76
C THR A 258 -3.63 8.52 -7.20
N SER A 259 -2.67 8.13 -6.37
CA SER A 259 -1.86 6.94 -6.61
C SER A 259 -2.67 5.64 -6.84
N ALA A 260 -3.96 5.61 -6.45
CA ALA A 260 -4.87 4.50 -6.76
C ALA A 260 -5.25 4.42 -8.24
N SER A 261 -5.16 5.52 -8.99
CA SER A 261 -5.39 5.56 -10.44
C SER A 261 -4.09 5.69 -11.26
N TYR A 262 -2.93 5.74 -10.60
CA TYR A 262 -1.64 5.76 -11.28
C TYR A 262 -1.24 4.33 -11.68
N THR A 263 -1.70 3.92 -12.85
CA THR A 263 -1.41 2.61 -13.44
C THR A 263 -1.44 2.71 -14.96
N ASP A 264 -0.64 1.90 -15.64
CA ASP A 264 -0.63 1.77 -17.09
C ASP A 264 -1.96 1.24 -17.65
N LEU A 265 -2.75 0.54 -16.85
CA LEU A 265 -4.08 0.06 -17.24
C LEU A 265 -5.05 1.19 -17.61
N ILE A 266 -4.89 2.38 -17.04
CA ILE A 266 -5.72 3.54 -17.39
C ILE A 266 -5.61 3.86 -18.89
N HIS A 267 -4.39 4.06 -19.40
CA HIS A 267 -4.22 4.40 -20.81
C HIS A 267 -4.25 3.19 -21.74
N LYS A 268 -3.88 1.99 -21.27
CA LYS A 268 -3.99 0.75 -22.07
C LYS A 268 -5.44 0.38 -22.35
N LEU A 269 -6.34 0.51 -21.37
CA LEU A 269 -7.76 0.15 -21.51
C LEU A 269 -8.63 1.33 -21.98
N GLY A 270 -8.33 2.54 -21.52
CA GLY A 270 -9.10 3.73 -21.84
C GLY A 270 -8.68 4.43 -23.14
N GLY A 271 -7.51 4.06 -23.69
CA GLY A 271 -7.00 4.56 -24.97
C GLY A 271 -6.72 6.08 -24.96
N PRO A 272 -6.80 6.72 -26.15
CA PRO A 272 -6.45 8.12 -26.32
C PRO A 272 -7.26 9.11 -25.48
N ALA A 273 -8.49 8.73 -25.06
CA ALA A 273 -9.34 9.56 -24.20
C ALA A 273 -8.70 9.86 -22.84
N MET A 274 -7.73 9.05 -22.42
CA MET A 274 -7.02 9.23 -21.15
C MET A 274 -5.83 10.19 -21.25
N ASN A 275 -5.41 10.60 -22.42
CA ASN A 275 -4.37 11.61 -22.55
C ASN A 275 -4.80 12.92 -21.86
N GLY A 276 -3.88 13.53 -21.14
CA GLY A 276 -4.15 14.69 -20.31
C GLY A 276 -4.57 14.39 -18.88
N PHE A 277 -4.91 13.15 -18.54
CA PHE A 277 -5.24 12.77 -17.16
C PHE A 277 -4.01 12.88 -16.25
N TYR A 278 -4.18 13.57 -15.13
CA TYR A 278 -3.15 13.71 -14.09
C TYR A 278 -3.39 12.70 -12.97
N SER A 279 -2.32 12.18 -12.39
CA SER A 279 -2.41 11.35 -11.19
C SER A 279 -1.20 11.56 -10.30
N THR A 280 -1.41 11.52 -8.98
CA THR A 280 -0.29 11.50 -8.06
C THR A 280 0.38 10.13 -8.05
N ASN A 281 1.67 10.11 -7.80
CA ASN A 281 2.45 8.87 -7.68
C ASN A 281 3.59 9.02 -6.67
N THR A 282 4.01 7.89 -6.13
CA THR A 282 5.10 7.80 -5.14
C THR A 282 6.29 6.99 -5.65
N VAL A 283 6.12 6.27 -6.76
CA VAL A 283 7.16 5.60 -7.53
C VAL A 283 6.85 5.75 -9.02
N ASN A 284 7.82 5.53 -9.88
CA ASN A 284 7.60 5.55 -11.33
C ASN A 284 7.04 4.23 -11.84
N ASN A 285 6.27 4.26 -12.93
CA ASN A 285 5.90 3.06 -13.66
C ASN A 285 7.16 2.46 -14.31
N PRO A 286 7.44 1.16 -14.14
CA PRO A 286 8.68 0.54 -14.60
C PRO A 286 8.61 0.17 -16.07
N TYR A 287 8.71 1.14 -16.97
CA TYR A 287 8.67 0.90 -18.40
C TYR A 287 9.87 0.07 -18.88
N MET A 288 9.64 -0.79 -19.90
CA MET A 288 10.67 -1.62 -20.50
C MET A 288 11.79 -0.82 -21.17
N ASP A 289 11.51 0.43 -21.52
CA ASP A 289 12.43 1.42 -22.11
C ASP A 289 12.85 2.51 -21.13
N ASP A 290 12.75 2.25 -19.81
CA ASP A 290 13.17 3.21 -18.78
C ASP A 290 14.62 3.66 -18.97
N ALA A 291 14.93 4.91 -18.61
CA ALA A 291 16.28 5.44 -18.70
C ALA A 291 17.27 4.71 -17.76
N SER A 292 16.78 4.26 -16.60
CA SER A 292 17.58 3.50 -15.63
C SER A 292 17.84 2.07 -16.10
N LYS A 293 19.12 1.70 -16.20
CA LYS A 293 19.53 0.32 -16.50
C LYS A 293 18.97 -0.68 -15.48
N ASN A 294 19.03 -0.35 -14.21
CA ASN A 294 18.56 -1.24 -13.14
C ASN A 294 17.05 -1.51 -13.23
N VAL A 295 16.25 -0.49 -13.58
CA VAL A 295 14.81 -0.65 -13.80
C VAL A 295 14.54 -1.53 -15.00
N ARG A 296 15.25 -1.32 -16.13
CA ARG A 296 15.09 -2.18 -17.33
C ARG A 296 15.46 -3.65 -17.06
N GLU A 297 16.55 -3.91 -16.35
CA GLU A 297 16.97 -5.29 -16.02
C GLU A 297 15.93 -5.96 -15.09
N TRP A 298 15.41 -5.25 -14.11
CA TRP A 298 14.34 -5.73 -13.26
C TRP A 298 13.06 -6.00 -14.07
N ALA A 299 12.69 -5.08 -14.96
CA ALA A 299 11.50 -5.20 -15.80
C ALA A 299 11.61 -6.40 -16.77
N LEU A 300 12.78 -6.62 -17.37
CA LEU A 300 13.06 -7.79 -18.22
C LEU A 300 12.93 -9.10 -17.43
N LYS A 301 13.50 -9.16 -16.23
CA LYS A 301 13.40 -10.33 -15.36
C LYS A 301 11.95 -10.64 -14.97
N TYR A 302 11.16 -9.59 -14.62
CA TYR A 302 9.74 -9.73 -14.34
C TYR A 302 8.99 -10.28 -15.58
N LYS A 303 9.19 -9.65 -16.75
CA LYS A 303 8.55 -10.07 -18.01
C LYS A 303 8.90 -11.49 -18.40
N ASP A 304 10.16 -11.88 -18.26
CA ASP A 304 10.59 -13.24 -18.57
C ASP A 304 9.91 -14.27 -17.68
N LYS A 305 9.76 -13.95 -16.40
CA LYS A 305 9.11 -14.83 -15.44
C LYS A 305 7.60 -14.92 -15.63
N TYR A 306 6.92 -13.79 -15.73
CA TYR A 306 5.44 -13.73 -15.69
C TYR A 306 4.80 -13.61 -17.08
N LYS A 307 5.58 -13.45 -18.14
CA LYS A 307 5.14 -13.29 -19.52
C LYS A 307 4.20 -12.10 -19.74
N GLU A 308 4.33 -11.09 -18.91
CA GLU A 308 3.63 -9.80 -18.99
C GLU A 308 4.59 -8.66 -18.62
N ASP A 309 4.32 -7.45 -19.13
CA ASP A 309 5.10 -6.27 -18.74
C ASP A 309 4.82 -5.91 -17.27
N PRO A 310 5.83 -5.53 -16.50
CA PRO A 310 5.61 -5.02 -15.17
C PRO A 310 4.90 -3.67 -15.20
N ALA A 311 4.19 -3.37 -14.12
CA ALA A 311 3.57 -2.06 -13.91
C ALA A 311 3.79 -1.60 -12.46
N VAL A 312 3.27 -0.42 -12.10
CA VAL A 312 3.52 0.17 -10.79
C VAL A 312 3.13 -0.75 -9.62
N PHE A 313 2.05 -1.53 -9.75
CA PHE A 313 1.65 -2.44 -8.66
C PHE A 313 2.61 -3.62 -8.48
N SER A 314 3.31 -4.05 -9.53
CA SER A 314 4.40 -5.03 -9.37
C SER A 314 5.59 -4.45 -8.61
N VAL A 315 5.88 -3.16 -8.79
CA VAL A 315 6.88 -2.44 -7.99
C VAL A 315 6.47 -2.37 -6.54
N TYR A 316 5.22 -1.98 -6.24
CA TYR A 316 4.73 -1.95 -4.85
C TYR A 316 4.85 -3.32 -4.17
N GLY A 317 4.45 -4.39 -4.86
CA GLY A 317 4.59 -5.74 -4.31
C GLY A 317 6.04 -6.12 -3.99
N TYR A 318 6.94 -5.81 -4.90
CA TYR A 318 8.38 -6.03 -4.70
C TYR A 318 8.93 -5.21 -3.52
N GLN A 319 8.58 -3.92 -3.46
CA GLN A 319 9.07 -3.00 -2.43
C GLN A 319 8.61 -3.36 -1.01
N VAL A 320 7.33 -3.73 -0.80
CA VAL A 320 6.86 -4.03 0.56
C VAL A 320 7.50 -5.30 1.12
N ILE A 321 7.80 -6.27 0.28
CA ILE A 321 8.56 -7.46 0.67
C ILE A 321 10.03 -7.10 0.92
N ASP A 322 10.65 -6.28 0.08
CA ASP A 322 12.04 -5.83 0.27
C ASP A 322 12.21 -5.05 1.59
N LEU A 323 11.27 -4.16 1.90
CA LEU A 323 11.22 -3.45 3.18
C LEU A 323 11.10 -4.40 4.37
N PHE A 324 10.17 -5.36 4.29
CA PHE A 324 10.04 -6.38 5.34
C PHE A 324 11.36 -7.14 5.55
N ILE A 325 12.00 -7.58 4.48
CA ILE A 325 13.28 -8.32 4.53
C ILE A 325 14.36 -7.48 5.21
N ARG A 326 14.57 -6.24 4.77
CA ARG A 326 15.62 -5.35 5.34
C ARG A 326 15.39 -5.06 6.81
N ILE A 327 14.15 -4.87 7.23
CA ILE A 327 13.82 -4.60 8.63
C ILE A 327 13.96 -5.87 9.48
N ALA A 328 13.52 -7.01 8.98
CA ALA A 328 13.67 -8.30 9.65
C ALA A 328 15.17 -8.70 9.79
N ASP A 329 15.98 -8.41 8.78
CA ASP A 329 17.42 -8.59 8.83
C ASP A 329 18.07 -7.69 9.91
N LYS A 330 17.68 -6.40 9.93
CA LYS A 330 18.12 -5.44 10.96
C LYS A 330 17.66 -5.82 12.38
N ALA A 331 16.50 -6.48 12.52
CA ALA A 331 16.00 -6.97 13.81
C ALA A 331 16.84 -8.12 14.37
N GLY A 332 17.62 -8.81 13.53
CA GLY A 332 18.56 -9.87 13.88
C GLY A 332 17.95 -11.28 13.98
N PRO A 333 18.76 -12.28 14.37
CA PRO A 333 18.34 -13.68 14.35
C PRO A 333 17.23 -14.01 15.36
N ASN A 334 17.11 -13.25 16.46
CA ASN A 334 16.07 -13.43 17.48
C ASN A 334 14.82 -12.61 17.13
N LEU A 335 14.20 -12.90 15.97
CA LEU A 335 13.06 -12.16 15.46
C LEU A 335 11.80 -12.38 16.31
N THR A 336 11.31 -11.30 16.88
CA THR A 336 10.02 -11.20 17.58
C THR A 336 9.28 -9.94 17.10
N THR A 337 8.00 -9.81 17.41
CA THR A 337 7.27 -8.56 17.11
C THR A 337 7.98 -7.35 17.71
N ASP A 338 8.50 -7.46 18.93
CA ASP A 338 9.17 -6.34 19.61
C ASP A 338 10.52 -5.99 18.96
N THR A 339 11.34 -6.99 18.60
CA THR A 339 12.61 -6.72 17.90
C THR A 339 12.37 -6.15 16.50
N PHE A 340 11.33 -6.60 15.80
CA PHE A 340 10.94 -6.03 14.50
C PHE A 340 10.50 -4.56 14.65
N ILE A 341 9.62 -4.25 15.63
CA ILE A 341 9.16 -2.88 15.90
C ILE A 341 10.35 -1.98 16.28
N ASN A 342 11.24 -2.45 17.15
CA ASN A 342 12.46 -1.69 17.49
C ASN A 342 13.37 -1.44 16.28
N ALA A 343 13.39 -2.35 15.31
CA ALA A 343 14.18 -2.20 14.10
C ALA A 343 13.54 -1.21 13.11
N ILE A 344 12.22 -1.28 12.89
CA ILE A 344 11.52 -0.36 12.00
C ILE A 344 11.54 1.09 12.53
N GLU A 345 11.39 1.30 13.83
CA GLU A 345 11.46 2.63 14.45
C GLU A 345 12.83 3.33 14.31
N LYS A 346 13.83 2.60 13.86
CA LYS A 346 15.21 3.10 13.59
C LYS A 346 15.61 2.88 12.13
N PHE A 347 14.62 2.59 11.27
CA PHE A 347 14.88 2.28 9.88
C PHE A 347 14.80 3.55 9.03
N SER A 348 15.79 3.69 8.15
CA SER A 348 15.77 4.66 7.06
C SER A 348 16.34 4.03 5.80
N MET A 349 15.89 4.48 4.66
CA MET A 349 16.34 4.02 3.35
C MET A 349 16.38 5.21 2.39
N PRO A 350 17.45 5.37 1.58
CA PRO A 350 17.50 6.37 0.54
C PRO A 350 16.52 6.05 -0.58
N ARG A 351 16.39 6.97 -1.54
CA ARG A 351 15.60 6.75 -2.77
C ARG A 351 16.03 5.45 -3.45
N ASP A 352 15.06 4.68 -3.91
CA ASP A 352 15.30 3.43 -4.60
C ASP A 352 15.39 3.60 -6.13
N MET A 353 15.66 2.50 -6.83
CA MET A 353 15.77 2.52 -8.30
C MET A 353 14.47 2.88 -9.02
N PHE A 354 13.31 2.65 -8.39
CA PHE A 354 12.00 2.99 -8.94
C PHE A 354 11.61 4.45 -8.70
N GLY A 355 12.51 5.24 -8.15
CA GLY A 355 12.29 6.63 -7.84
C GLY A 355 11.38 6.84 -6.64
N GLY A 356 11.26 5.85 -5.76
CA GLY A 356 10.62 5.99 -4.45
C GLY A 356 11.35 7.05 -3.62
N ASP A 357 10.61 7.71 -2.73
CA ASP A 357 11.20 8.73 -1.86
C ASP A 357 12.08 8.12 -0.77
N GLU A 358 12.86 8.95 -0.10
CA GLU A 358 13.56 8.55 1.12
C GLU A 358 12.55 8.16 2.19
N LEU A 359 12.77 7.01 2.81
CA LEU A 359 11.90 6.49 3.86
C LEU A 359 12.59 6.58 5.21
N SER A 360 11.83 6.99 6.22
CA SER A 360 12.28 6.90 7.61
C SER A 360 11.10 6.69 8.55
N PHE A 361 11.34 5.89 9.58
CA PHE A 361 10.36 5.62 10.63
C PHE A 361 10.94 5.94 12.02
N SER A 362 10.07 6.24 12.97
CA SER A 362 10.44 6.43 14.37
C SER A 362 9.27 6.05 15.28
N LYS A 363 9.47 6.09 16.59
CA LYS A 363 8.41 5.85 17.59
C LYS A 363 7.18 6.75 17.44
N THR A 364 7.33 7.92 16.83
CA THR A 364 6.28 8.91 16.61
C THR A 364 5.97 9.15 15.14
N LYS A 365 6.70 8.50 14.22
CA LYS A 365 6.52 8.61 12.77
C LYS A 365 6.36 7.23 12.16
N HIS A 366 5.11 6.79 11.94
CA HIS A 366 4.78 5.50 11.33
C HIS A 366 4.43 5.61 9.85
N LEU A 367 4.64 6.78 9.25
CA LEU A 367 4.56 7.03 7.81
C LEU A 367 5.97 7.24 7.25
N GLY A 368 6.38 6.42 6.29
CA GLY A 368 7.73 6.44 5.72
C GLY A 368 8.07 7.75 5.02
N SER A 369 7.20 8.22 4.11
CA SER A 369 7.26 9.53 3.45
C SER A 369 5.86 10.15 3.33
N ASN A 370 5.77 11.47 3.42
CA ASN A 370 4.53 12.24 3.20
C ASN A 370 4.51 13.00 1.87
N ARG A 371 5.45 12.71 0.95
CA ARG A 371 5.60 13.40 -0.32
C ARG A 371 5.10 12.54 -1.49
N ALA A 372 4.52 13.19 -2.47
CA ALA A 372 4.10 12.58 -3.72
C ALA A 372 4.49 13.46 -4.92
N ARG A 373 4.52 12.88 -6.11
CA ARG A 373 4.71 13.56 -7.39
C ARG A 373 3.40 13.62 -8.14
N LEU A 374 3.34 14.51 -9.13
CA LEU A 374 2.27 14.54 -10.11
C LEU A 374 2.82 14.09 -11.46
N SER A 375 2.12 13.17 -12.10
CA SER A 375 2.38 12.71 -13.46
C SER A 375 1.15 12.90 -14.33
N GLN A 376 1.35 12.97 -15.65
CA GLN A 376 0.29 13.11 -16.64
C GLN A 376 0.42 12.02 -17.71
N ILE A 377 -0.68 11.50 -18.21
CA ILE A 377 -0.67 10.63 -19.39
C ILE A 377 -0.44 11.50 -20.63
N VAL A 378 0.71 11.28 -21.28
CA VAL A 378 1.11 11.93 -22.53
C VAL A 378 1.45 10.83 -23.54
N ASN A 379 0.74 10.83 -24.67
CA ASN A 379 0.94 9.84 -25.73
C ASN A 379 0.92 8.39 -25.22
N GLY A 380 -0.02 8.08 -24.32
CA GLY A 380 -0.20 6.73 -23.78
C GLY A 380 0.91 6.28 -22.81
N LYS A 381 1.63 7.21 -22.20
CA LYS A 381 2.60 6.93 -21.12
C LYS A 381 2.46 7.93 -19.98
N TRP A 382 2.69 7.47 -18.76
CA TRP A 382 2.86 8.34 -17.60
C TRP A 382 4.16 9.14 -17.74
N THR A 383 4.05 10.46 -17.72
CA THR A 383 5.16 11.39 -17.79
C THR A 383 5.17 12.24 -16.53
N PRO A 384 6.29 12.33 -15.79
CA PRO A 384 6.38 13.20 -14.61
C PRO A 384 6.13 14.67 -14.97
N VAL A 385 5.33 15.35 -14.16
CA VAL A 385 5.05 16.80 -14.28
C VAL A 385 5.77 17.59 -13.20
N THR A 386 5.88 17.01 -12.00
CA THR A 386 6.58 17.62 -10.86
C THR A 386 7.62 16.67 -10.28
N ASP A 387 8.57 17.20 -9.52
CA ASP A 387 9.26 16.43 -8.48
C ASP A 387 8.34 16.27 -7.27
N TYR A 388 8.82 15.75 -6.16
CA TYR A 388 8.04 15.56 -4.94
C TYR A 388 7.49 16.88 -4.40
N ILE A 389 6.17 16.93 -4.23
CA ILE A 389 5.43 18.04 -3.65
C ILE A 389 5.29 17.78 -2.16
N THR A 390 5.52 18.78 -1.32
CA THR A 390 5.56 18.68 0.14
C THR A 390 4.54 19.59 0.85
N GLU A 391 3.51 20.09 0.25
CA GLU A 391 2.65 21.05 0.93
C GLU A 391 1.19 20.62 1.06
#